data_ee9b39413e41003c13a0f0eeef3e893d
#
_entry.id   ee9b39413e41003c13a0f0eeef3e893d
#
_cell.length_a   1.000
_cell.length_b   1.000
_cell.length_c   1.000
_cell.angle_alpha   90.00
_cell.angle_beta   90.00
_cell.angle_gamma   90.00
#
_symmetry.space_group_name_H-M   'P 1'
#
loop_
_entity.id
_entity.type
_entity.pdbx_description
1 polymer ?
#
loop_
_entity_poly.entity_id
_entity_poly.type
_entity_poly.pdbx_seq_one_letter_code
_entity_poly.pdbx_strand_id
1 'polypeptide(L)'
;KIIGAAAGKNMPKRTIEVANLIKGWVTGASLQSTNEEVLKSIKRSNISTKAYQELIEHSNNSKGDHKSQSEIILGLPSDGKETHYESIRFGVDNNVNSIRMFQAIMLIGTEMASNEYREKYGLKTMFRTIPGCLGNYKIFEKDHSIAEIEEIIISSNTLSKKEYLECRIMNLFIETFYNNSIFEEIFEMLRALKISPFDCLLFMKENKELYSKKINEIIENFTFQTTEDLYETFEEANAYVLSPEIINKYVGGEMGVNELLLNRALLFEEFDGICDLIFESTYSVIENKGIMTENIKDYLSDLKRFITLRKKNPLNKTDEIIRNINR
;
A
#
# COMPACT_ATOMS: atom_id res chain seq x y z
N LYS A 1 -20.17 -12.67 9.18
CA LYS A 1 -19.86 -11.29 9.56
C LYS A 1 -18.40 -11.24 10.02
N ILE A 2 -17.62 -10.29 9.51
CA ILE A 2 -16.25 -10.01 9.92
C ILE A 2 -16.31 -8.93 10.99
N ILE A 3 -15.58 -9.10 12.09
CA ILE A 3 -15.43 -8.10 13.13
C ILE A 3 -13.99 -7.65 13.09
N GLY A 4 -13.75 -6.43 12.60
CA GLY A 4 -12.44 -5.79 12.62
C GLY A 4 -12.32 -4.85 13.82
N ALA A 5 -11.25 -4.93 14.54
CA ALA A 5 -10.87 -3.95 15.54
C ALA A 5 -9.35 -3.80 15.56
N ALA A 6 -8.88 -2.58 15.79
CA ALA A 6 -7.46 -2.34 15.99
C ALA A 6 -7.01 -3.09 17.25
N ALA A 7 -6.02 -3.94 17.10
CA ALA A 7 -5.40 -4.61 18.23
C ALA A 7 -4.71 -3.58 19.13
N GLY A 8 -5.00 -3.63 20.42
CA GLY A 8 -4.26 -2.85 21.41
C GLY A 8 -2.78 -3.28 21.41
N LYS A 9 -1.88 -2.41 20.96
CA LYS A 9 -0.44 -2.71 20.87
C LYS A 9 0.16 -3.24 22.17
N ASN A 10 -0.38 -2.83 23.31
CA ASN A 10 0.25 -3.06 24.61
C ASN A 10 -0.08 -4.44 25.24
N MET A 11 -0.97 -5.23 24.64
CA MET A 11 -1.40 -6.52 25.19
C MET A 11 -1.58 -7.60 24.10
N PRO A 12 -0.51 -7.99 23.38
CA PRO A 12 -0.62 -8.94 22.26
C PRO A 12 -1.22 -10.27 22.66
N LYS A 13 -0.84 -10.83 23.82
CA LYS A 13 -1.42 -12.10 24.32
C LYS A 13 -2.92 -12.02 24.55
N ARG A 14 -3.39 -10.92 25.17
CA ARG A 14 -4.83 -10.71 25.42
C ARG A 14 -5.58 -10.51 24.11
N THR A 15 -4.97 -9.87 23.12
CA THR A 15 -5.55 -9.73 21.77
C THR A 15 -5.76 -11.09 21.11
N ILE A 16 -4.76 -11.99 21.22
CA ILE A 16 -4.87 -13.38 20.73
C ILE A 16 -5.97 -14.15 21.47
N GLU A 17 -6.02 -14.04 22.78
CA GLU A 17 -7.08 -14.68 23.59
C GLU A 17 -8.47 -14.23 23.16
N VAL A 18 -8.69 -12.92 22.95
CA VAL A 18 -9.96 -12.37 22.48
C VAL A 18 -10.27 -12.83 21.06
N ALA A 19 -9.27 -12.84 20.17
CA ALA A 19 -9.43 -13.31 18.79
C ALA A 19 -9.87 -14.78 18.71
N ASN A 20 -9.40 -15.61 19.63
CA ASN A 20 -9.82 -17.02 19.74
C ASN A 20 -11.27 -17.20 20.20
N LEU A 21 -11.81 -16.23 20.96
CA LEU A 21 -13.16 -16.30 21.48
C LEU A 21 -14.20 -15.74 20.48
N ILE A 22 -13.81 -14.81 19.64
CA ILE A 22 -14.74 -14.10 18.74
C ILE A 22 -14.51 -14.57 17.30
N LYS A 23 -15.43 -15.40 16.83
CA LYS A 23 -15.41 -15.87 15.45
C LYS A 23 -15.49 -14.69 14.46
N GLY A 24 -14.56 -14.61 13.54
CA GLY A 24 -14.51 -13.54 12.54
C GLY A 24 -13.73 -12.29 12.98
N TRP A 25 -12.98 -12.38 14.08
CA TRP A 25 -12.08 -11.32 14.51
C TRP A 25 -10.83 -11.27 13.63
N VAL A 26 -10.51 -10.08 13.14
CA VAL A 26 -9.27 -9.80 12.39
C VAL A 26 -8.27 -9.15 13.33
N THR A 27 -7.12 -9.78 13.50
CA THR A 27 -6.02 -9.18 14.27
C THR A 27 -5.13 -8.36 13.33
N GLY A 28 -4.84 -7.14 13.73
CA GLY A 28 -3.89 -6.27 13.04
C GLY A 28 -2.97 -5.59 14.03
N ALA A 29 -1.75 -5.31 13.62
CA ALA A 29 -0.80 -4.55 14.41
C ALA A 29 -0.22 -3.43 13.54
N SER A 30 -0.68 -2.20 13.77
CA SER A 30 -0.18 -1.03 13.04
C SER A 30 1.21 -0.67 13.53
N LEU A 31 2.21 -0.76 12.65
CA LEU A 31 3.60 -0.42 12.94
C LEU A 31 3.86 1.09 12.84
N GLN A 32 3.23 1.75 11.87
CA GLN A 32 3.45 3.12 11.42
C GLN A 32 4.84 3.34 10.84
N SER A 33 5.88 2.94 11.53
CA SER A 33 7.28 2.80 11.12
C SER A 33 7.93 1.73 11.98
N THR A 34 9.00 1.12 11.51
CA THR A 34 9.86 0.23 12.32
C THR A 34 11.09 0.94 12.85
N ASN A 35 11.36 2.16 12.41
CA ASN A 35 12.52 2.94 12.83
C ASN A 35 12.28 3.61 14.18
N GLU A 36 13.21 3.39 15.14
CA GLU A 36 13.08 3.91 16.51
C GLU A 36 13.12 5.45 16.59
N GLU A 37 13.90 6.12 15.75
CA GLU A 37 13.97 7.58 15.74
C GLU A 37 12.68 8.19 15.22
N VAL A 38 12.10 7.59 14.17
CA VAL A 38 10.79 7.97 13.67
C VAL A 38 9.73 7.78 14.75
N LEU A 39 9.71 6.64 15.43
CA LEU A 39 8.76 6.37 16.51
C LEU A 39 8.92 7.36 17.68
N LYS A 40 10.16 7.68 18.06
CA LYS A 40 10.43 8.70 19.09
C LYS A 40 9.94 10.08 18.68
N SER A 41 10.14 10.46 17.41
CA SER A 41 9.70 11.77 16.90
C SER A 41 8.19 11.95 16.99
N ILE A 42 7.42 10.89 16.83
CA ILE A 42 5.94 10.89 16.93
C ILE A 42 5.43 10.41 18.30
N LYS A 43 6.33 10.28 19.29
CA LYS A 43 6.02 9.82 20.65
C LYS A 43 5.26 8.50 20.71
N ARG A 44 5.68 7.54 19.88
CA ARG A 44 5.10 6.21 19.82
C ARG A 44 6.15 5.12 20.07
N SER A 45 5.64 3.93 20.38
CA SER A 45 6.44 2.71 20.49
C SER A 45 5.72 1.55 19.82
N ASN A 46 6.48 0.60 19.30
CA ASN A 46 5.94 -0.66 18.79
C ASN A 46 6.05 -1.75 19.86
N ILE A 47 5.27 -2.82 19.67
CA ILE A 47 5.49 -4.08 20.37
C ILE A 47 6.82 -4.70 19.89
N SER A 48 7.38 -5.63 20.67
CA SER A 48 8.60 -6.32 20.23
C SER A 48 8.37 -7.08 18.93
N THR A 49 9.42 -7.23 18.13
CA THR A 49 9.39 -8.02 16.87
C THR A 49 8.80 -9.41 17.10
N LYS A 50 9.20 -10.07 18.18
CA LYS A 50 8.67 -11.39 18.55
C LYS A 50 7.15 -11.38 18.78
N ALA A 51 6.65 -10.43 19.57
CA ALA A 51 5.22 -10.30 19.82
C ALA A 51 4.43 -9.95 18.55
N TYR A 52 5.02 -9.18 17.65
CA TYR A 52 4.45 -8.89 16.35
C TYR A 52 4.34 -10.14 15.49
N GLN A 53 5.42 -10.91 15.38
CA GLN A 53 5.44 -12.18 14.64
C GLN A 53 4.41 -13.18 15.19
N GLU A 54 4.31 -13.34 16.51
CA GLU A 54 3.31 -14.19 17.15
C GLU A 54 1.87 -13.78 16.76
N LEU A 55 1.58 -12.47 16.67
CA LEU A 55 0.28 -11.97 16.23
C LEU A 55 0.01 -12.29 14.75
N ILE A 56 0.98 -12.08 13.87
CA ILE A 56 0.86 -12.34 12.44
C ILE A 56 0.68 -13.85 12.18
N GLU A 57 1.51 -14.70 12.78
CA GLU A 57 1.40 -16.15 12.67
C GLU A 57 0.04 -16.65 13.15
N HIS A 58 -0.43 -16.15 14.30
CA HIS A 58 -1.76 -16.48 14.80
C HIS A 58 -2.86 -16.10 13.81
N SER A 59 -2.79 -14.89 13.25
CA SER A 59 -3.76 -14.41 12.26
C SER A 59 -3.75 -15.28 11.00
N ASN A 60 -2.57 -15.57 10.46
CA ASN A 60 -2.41 -16.35 9.23
C ASN A 60 -2.83 -17.83 9.39
N ASN A 61 -2.66 -18.39 10.60
CA ASN A 61 -3.03 -19.77 10.92
C ASN A 61 -4.50 -19.93 11.36
N SER A 62 -5.21 -18.84 11.57
CA SER A 62 -6.62 -18.87 11.97
C SER A 62 -7.49 -19.46 10.84
N LYS A 63 -8.36 -20.41 11.19
CA LYS A 63 -9.30 -21.02 10.23
C LYS A 63 -10.35 -19.97 9.83
N GLY A 64 -10.20 -19.35 8.69
CA GLY A 64 -11.14 -18.36 8.13
C GLY A 64 -10.46 -17.44 7.13
N ASP A 65 -11.25 -16.62 6.45
CA ASP A 65 -10.78 -15.61 5.47
C ASP A 65 -10.10 -14.39 6.13
N HIS A 66 -9.58 -14.58 7.37
CA HIS A 66 -9.03 -13.48 8.17
C HIS A 66 -7.53 -13.37 7.91
N LYS A 67 -7.16 -12.32 7.19
CA LYS A 67 -5.78 -12.04 6.83
C LYS A 67 -5.19 -10.99 7.79
N SER A 68 -3.92 -11.16 8.14
CA SER A 68 -3.19 -10.20 8.95
C SER A 68 -3.07 -8.85 8.24
N GLN A 69 -3.14 -7.76 9.00
CA GLN A 69 -3.02 -6.40 8.47
C GLN A 69 -2.03 -5.59 9.28
N SER A 70 -1.29 -4.73 8.59
CA SER A 70 -0.44 -3.70 9.20
C SER A 70 -0.63 -2.35 8.49
N GLU A 71 -0.27 -1.30 9.18
CA GLU A 71 -0.35 0.07 8.67
C GLU A 71 1.02 0.74 8.80
N ILE A 72 1.45 1.40 7.73
CA ILE A 72 2.69 2.16 7.64
C ILE A 72 2.33 3.56 7.15
N ILE A 73 3.01 4.58 7.69
CA ILE A 73 2.74 5.98 7.35
C ILE A 73 3.97 6.58 6.67
N LEU A 74 3.80 7.09 5.46
CA LEU A 74 4.83 7.81 4.72
C LEU A 74 4.88 9.28 5.12
N GLY A 75 6.08 9.82 5.28
CA GLY A 75 6.31 11.24 5.54
C GLY A 75 6.25 11.62 7.01
N LEU A 76 6.39 10.67 7.92
CA LEU A 76 6.56 10.96 9.34
C LEU A 76 7.86 11.74 9.59
N PRO A 77 7.92 12.60 10.62
CA PRO A 77 9.13 13.28 11.02
C PRO A 77 10.29 12.31 11.27
N SER A 78 11.48 12.64 10.82
CA SER A 78 12.69 11.81 10.82
C SER A 78 12.62 10.56 9.91
N ASP A 79 11.51 10.33 9.19
CA ASP A 79 11.41 9.25 8.21
C ASP A 79 12.04 9.69 6.88
N GLY A 80 12.64 8.73 6.19
CA GLY A 80 13.22 8.91 4.86
C GLY A 80 12.83 7.74 3.96
N LYS A 81 13.24 7.78 2.70
CA LYS A 81 12.93 6.70 1.75
C LYS A 81 13.39 5.33 2.26
N GLU A 82 14.63 5.25 2.73
CA GLU A 82 15.21 3.99 3.17
C GLU A 82 14.48 3.42 4.40
N THR A 83 14.20 4.25 5.41
CA THR A 83 13.51 3.83 6.63
C THR A 83 12.04 3.45 6.35
N HIS A 84 11.40 4.13 5.40
CA HIS A 84 10.07 3.76 4.91
C HIS A 84 10.09 2.40 4.21
N TYR A 85 11.07 2.16 3.33
CA TYR A 85 11.24 0.88 2.65
C TYR A 85 11.54 -0.26 3.63
N GLU A 86 12.38 -0.03 4.64
CA GLU A 86 12.63 -1.01 5.71
C GLU A 86 11.36 -1.37 6.48
N SER A 87 10.48 -0.40 6.71
CA SER A 87 9.19 -0.65 7.36
C SER A 87 8.27 -1.52 6.49
N ILE A 88 8.23 -1.28 5.18
CA ILE A 88 7.47 -2.11 4.23
C ILE A 88 8.10 -3.50 4.15
N ARG A 89 9.43 -3.59 3.98
CA ARG A 89 10.20 -4.84 3.95
C ARG A 89 9.88 -5.70 5.17
N PHE A 90 9.90 -5.10 6.35
CA PHE A 90 9.58 -5.82 7.58
C PHE A 90 8.18 -6.47 7.52
N GLY A 91 7.17 -5.75 7.04
CA GLY A 91 5.83 -6.30 6.89
C GLY A 91 5.76 -7.43 5.85
N VAL A 92 6.38 -7.24 4.69
CA VAL A 92 6.42 -8.22 3.58
C VAL A 92 7.15 -9.49 4.00
N ASP A 93 8.32 -9.36 4.64
CA ASP A 93 9.16 -10.50 5.01
C ASP A 93 8.59 -11.28 6.21
N ASN A 94 7.80 -10.63 7.07
CA ASN A 94 7.03 -11.29 8.13
C ASN A 94 5.66 -11.82 7.65
N ASN A 95 5.43 -11.87 6.35
CA ASN A 95 4.22 -12.44 5.75
C ASN A 95 2.91 -11.78 6.23
N VAL A 96 2.93 -10.45 6.40
CA VAL A 96 1.70 -9.67 6.62
C VAL A 96 0.87 -9.69 5.34
N ASN A 97 -0.36 -10.17 5.37
CA ASN A 97 -1.16 -10.36 4.16
C ASN A 97 -1.59 -9.04 3.50
N SER A 98 -1.74 -7.97 4.28
CA SER A 98 -2.10 -6.66 3.74
C SER A 98 -1.39 -5.54 4.49
N ILE A 99 -0.66 -4.71 3.76
CA ILE A 99 0.05 -3.54 4.28
C ILE A 99 -0.64 -2.30 3.73
N ARG A 100 -1.32 -1.57 4.60
CA ARG A 100 -1.93 -0.29 4.25
C ARG A 100 -0.92 0.82 4.44
N MET A 101 -0.70 1.60 3.39
CA MET A 101 0.23 2.71 3.41
C MET A 101 -0.56 4.01 3.38
N PHE A 102 -0.43 4.76 4.47
CA PHE A 102 -1.04 6.08 4.62
C PHE A 102 0.01 7.17 4.39
N GLN A 103 -0.45 8.37 4.08
CA GLN A 103 0.38 9.56 4.05
C GLN A 103 0.21 10.29 5.39
N ALA A 104 1.29 10.89 5.90
CA ALA A 104 1.22 11.64 7.14
C ALA A 104 0.38 12.90 6.95
N ILE A 105 -0.66 13.03 7.76
CA ILE A 105 -1.59 14.15 7.77
C ILE A 105 -1.24 15.08 8.91
N MET A 106 -1.27 16.37 8.65
CA MET A 106 -1.09 17.42 9.64
C MET A 106 -2.42 17.70 10.33
N LEU A 107 -2.63 17.10 11.49
CA LEU A 107 -3.87 17.28 12.24
C LEU A 107 -3.83 18.57 13.05
N ILE A 108 -4.81 19.44 12.86
CA ILE A 108 -4.97 20.71 13.57
C ILE A 108 -5.02 20.46 15.08
N GLY A 109 -4.29 21.28 15.85
CA GLY A 109 -4.25 21.19 17.32
C GLY A 109 -3.30 20.12 17.87
N THR A 110 -2.59 19.38 17.02
CA THR A 110 -1.54 18.47 17.46
C THR A 110 -0.20 19.20 17.59
N GLU A 111 0.71 18.64 18.39
CA GLU A 111 2.08 19.16 18.52
C GLU A 111 2.81 19.15 17.16
N MET A 112 2.59 18.16 16.33
CA MET A 112 3.16 18.05 14.99
C MET A 112 2.75 19.23 14.09
N ALA A 113 1.58 19.82 14.31
CA ALA A 113 1.09 20.96 13.55
C ALA A 113 1.68 22.31 14.02
N SER A 114 2.40 22.35 15.15
CA SER A 114 3.02 23.59 15.67
C SER A 114 4.15 24.07 14.77
N ASN A 115 4.37 25.39 14.71
CA ASN A 115 5.46 25.97 13.92
C ASN A 115 6.83 25.45 14.39
N GLU A 116 7.02 25.34 15.71
CA GLU A 116 8.26 24.81 16.28
C GLU A 116 8.58 23.40 15.79
N TYR A 117 7.56 22.53 15.71
CA TYR A 117 7.73 21.16 15.25
C TYR A 117 8.00 21.11 13.74
N ARG A 118 7.28 21.92 12.95
CA ARG A 118 7.49 22.05 11.50
C ARG A 118 8.91 22.50 11.17
N GLU A 119 9.41 23.52 11.87
CA GLU A 119 10.77 24.04 11.71
C GLU A 119 11.81 23.00 12.11
N LYS A 120 11.63 22.35 13.26
CA LYS A 120 12.55 21.33 13.79
C LYS A 120 12.81 20.19 12.80
N TYR A 121 11.77 19.70 12.17
CA TYR A 121 11.85 18.57 11.24
C TYR A 121 11.84 18.99 9.76
N GLY A 122 11.79 20.28 9.46
CA GLY A 122 11.75 20.82 8.09
C GLY A 122 10.54 20.34 7.31
N LEU A 123 9.39 20.18 7.97
CA LEU A 123 8.18 19.65 7.35
C LEU A 123 7.62 20.65 6.33
N LYS A 124 7.49 20.19 5.10
CA LYS A 124 6.79 20.90 4.03
C LYS A 124 5.51 20.17 3.70
N THR A 125 4.43 20.92 3.67
CA THR A 125 3.08 20.37 3.49
C THR A 125 2.40 20.98 2.28
N MET A 126 1.40 20.25 1.77
CA MET A 126 0.46 20.74 0.77
C MET A 126 -0.95 20.28 1.12
N PHE A 127 -1.94 20.92 0.53
CA PHE A 127 -3.35 20.66 0.78
C PHE A 127 -3.95 19.90 -0.40
N ARG A 128 -4.84 18.96 -0.09
CA ARG A 128 -5.62 18.24 -1.10
C ARG A 128 -7.03 17.94 -0.59
N THR A 129 -7.93 17.71 -1.52
CA THR A 129 -9.27 17.21 -1.20
C THR A 129 -9.22 15.73 -0.84
N ILE A 130 -9.92 15.35 0.23
CA ILE A 130 -10.06 13.95 0.60
C ILE A 130 -10.98 13.25 -0.39
N PRO A 131 -10.55 12.17 -1.07
CA PRO A 131 -11.37 11.44 -2.02
C PRO A 131 -12.69 10.96 -1.41
N GLY A 132 -13.80 11.25 -2.09
CA GLY A 132 -15.13 10.85 -1.64
C GLY A 132 -15.74 11.67 -0.49
N CYS A 133 -15.03 12.69 -0.01
CA CYS A 133 -15.49 13.55 1.10
C CYS A 133 -15.97 14.92 0.61
N LEU A 134 -16.82 14.90 -0.40
CA LEU A 134 -17.51 16.07 -0.93
C LEU A 134 -19.00 15.82 -0.99
N GLY A 135 -19.78 16.88 -0.84
CA GLY A 135 -21.23 16.77 -0.96
C GLY A 135 -21.93 18.10 -1.06
N ASN A 136 -23.12 18.05 -1.66
CA ASN A 136 -24.08 19.14 -1.64
C ASN A 136 -25.16 18.81 -0.61
N TYR A 137 -25.32 19.70 0.35
CA TYR A 137 -26.27 19.54 1.46
C TYR A 137 -27.30 20.65 1.43
N LYS A 138 -28.57 20.31 1.65
CA LYS A 138 -29.62 21.29 1.82
C LYS A 138 -29.82 21.57 3.31
N ILE A 139 -29.43 22.78 3.75
CA ILE A 139 -29.56 23.22 5.14
C ILE A 139 -30.41 24.49 5.14
N PHE A 140 -31.55 24.48 5.86
CA PHE A 140 -32.50 25.60 5.90
C PHE A 140 -32.88 26.14 4.51
N GLU A 141 -33.24 25.23 3.59
CA GLU A 141 -33.60 25.51 2.20
C GLU A 141 -32.51 26.14 1.31
N LYS A 142 -31.30 26.26 1.80
CA LYS A 142 -30.11 26.70 1.04
C LYS A 142 -29.23 25.51 0.73
N ASP A 143 -28.70 25.50 -0.50
CA ASP A 143 -27.72 24.50 -0.90
C ASP A 143 -26.33 24.95 -0.41
N HIS A 144 -25.64 23.99 0.23
CA HIS A 144 -24.26 24.15 0.73
C HIS A 144 -23.40 23.06 0.14
N SER A 145 -22.38 23.47 -0.59
CA SER A 145 -21.33 22.55 -1.04
C SER A 145 -20.22 22.52 0.01
N ILE A 146 -19.85 21.32 0.44
CA ILE A 146 -18.81 21.10 1.45
C ILE A 146 -17.78 20.13 0.90
N ALA A 147 -16.50 20.44 1.08
CA ALA A 147 -15.38 19.58 0.77
C ALA A 147 -14.51 19.41 2.03
N GLU A 148 -14.06 18.20 2.29
CA GLU A 148 -13.04 17.96 3.29
C GLU A 148 -11.65 18.05 2.64
N ILE A 149 -10.80 18.88 3.22
CA ILE A 149 -9.44 19.15 2.75
C ILE A 149 -8.48 18.77 3.86
N GLU A 150 -7.46 18.00 3.50
CA GLU A 150 -6.40 17.60 4.42
C GLU A 150 -5.07 18.25 4.03
N GLU A 151 -4.25 18.54 5.05
CA GLU A 151 -2.88 18.96 4.90
C GLU A 151 -1.97 17.75 5.04
N ILE A 152 -1.19 17.42 3.99
CA ILE A 152 -0.28 16.28 3.97
C ILE A 152 1.18 16.71 3.96
N ILE A 153 2.05 15.91 4.57
CA ILE A 153 3.50 16.13 4.55
C ILE A 153 4.06 15.51 3.26
N ILE A 154 4.72 16.34 2.45
CA ILE A 154 5.31 15.91 1.15
C ILE A 154 6.83 15.92 1.14
N SER A 155 7.46 16.55 2.13
CA SER A 155 8.91 16.47 2.33
C SER A 155 9.29 16.89 3.76
N SER A 156 10.52 16.55 4.16
CA SER A 156 11.11 16.88 5.46
C SER A 156 12.63 17.02 5.33
N ASN A 157 13.34 17.21 6.45
CA ASN A 157 14.81 17.20 6.49
C ASN A 157 15.42 15.85 6.02
N THR A 158 14.64 14.75 6.12
CA THR A 158 15.09 13.37 5.82
C THR A 158 14.41 12.75 4.61
N LEU A 159 13.41 13.40 4.03
CA LEU A 159 12.64 12.94 2.89
C LEU A 159 12.46 14.08 1.88
N SER A 160 13.12 14.01 0.74
CA SER A 160 12.90 14.96 -0.35
C SER A 160 11.56 14.69 -1.07
N LYS A 161 10.99 15.70 -1.77
CA LYS A 161 9.79 15.52 -2.59
C LYS A 161 9.96 14.41 -3.66
N LYS A 162 11.15 14.28 -4.23
CA LYS A 162 11.46 13.21 -5.18
C LYS A 162 11.37 11.84 -4.53
N GLU A 163 11.97 11.66 -3.37
CA GLU A 163 11.91 10.40 -2.61
C GLU A 163 10.49 10.08 -2.13
N TYR A 164 9.72 11.10 -1.75
CA TYR A 164 8.30 10.95 -1.44
C TYR A 164 7.54 10.31 -2.63
N LEU A 165 7.74 10.80 -3.86
CA LEU A 165 7.13 10.22 -5.06
C LEU A 165 7.62 8.79 -5.32
N GLU A 166 8.91 8.51 -5.10
CA GLU A 166 9.45 7.15 -5.21
C GLU A 166 8.79 6.18 -4.20
N CYS A 167 8.52 6.65 -2.98
CA CYS A 167 7.78 5.90 -1.97
C CYS A 167 6.32 5.69 -2.39
N ARG A 168 5.67 6.69 -2.98
CA ARG A 168 4.30 6.56 -3.51
C ARG A 168 4.22 5.50 -4.62
N ILE A 169 5.21 5.46 -5.53
CA ILE A 169 5.28 4.41 -6.55
C ILE A 169 5.46 3.03 -5.89
N MET A 170 6.32 2.89 -4.87
CA MET A 170 6.45 1.65 -4.12
C MET A 170 5.12 1.25 -3.47
N ASN A 171 4.36 2.21 -2.93
CA ASN A 171 3.03 1.95 -2.38
C ASN A 171 2.06 1.39 -3.44
N LEU A 172 2.11 1.90 -4.67
CA LEU A 172 1.33 1.36 -5.79
C LEU A 172 1.74 -0.08 -6.12
N PHE A 173 3.04 -0.39 -6.09
CA PHE A 173 3.55 -1.75 -6.31
C PHE A 173 3.08 -2.72 -5.21
N ILE A 174 3.18 -2.32 -3.94
CA ILE A 174 2.67 -3.13 -2.82
C ILE A 174 1.16 -3.37 -2.98
N GLU A 175 0.40 -2.34 -3.29
CA GLU A 175 -1.05 -2.43 -3.45
C GLU A 175 -1.45 -3.30 -4.65
N THR A 176 -0.68 -3.29 -5.72
CA THR A 176 -0.97 -4.05 -6.94
C THR A 176 -0.49 -5.50 -6.84
N PHE A 177 0.76 -5.71 -6.45
CA PHE A 177 1.40 -7.02 -6.55
C PHE A 177 1.31 -7.84 -5.27
N TYR A 178 1.27 -7.18 -4.09
CA TYR A 178 1.36 -7.87 -2.81
C TYR A 178 0.01 -8.00 -2.08
N ASN A 179 -0.69 -6.89 -1.84
CA ASN A 179 -1.84 -6.84 -0.93
C ASN A 179 -3.03 -7.73 -1.32
N ASN A 180 -3.21 -8.03 -2.60
CA ASN A 180 -4.39 -8.74 -3.09
C ASN A 180 -4.20 -10.25 -3.21
N SER A 181 -3.06 -10.77 -2.77
CA SER A 181 -2.71 -12.20 -2.88
C SER A 181 -2.80 -12.77 -4.31
N ILE A 182 -2.70 -11.87 -5.32
CA ILE A 182 -2.76 -12.29 -6.72
C ILE A 182 -1.52 -13.10 -7.10
N PHE A 183 -0.37 -12.73 -6.52
CA PHE A 183 0.92 -13.37 -6.79
C PHE A 183 1.50 -14.05 -5.54
N GLU A 184 0.64 -14.46 -4.62
CA GLU A 184 1.07 -15.04 -3.33
C GLU A 184 1.96 -16.29 -3.53
N GLU A 185 1.69 -17.10 -4.55
CA GLU A 185 2.47 -18.31 -4.84
C GLU A 185 3.93 -17.98 -5.22
N ILE A 186 4.16 -16.85 -5.90
CA ILE A 186 5.50 -16.35 -6.21
C ILE A 186 6.23 -15.97 -4.91
N PHE A 187 5.55 -15.24 -4.04
CA PHE A 187 6.14 -14.79 -2.79
C PHE A 187 6.41 -15.95 -1.82
N GLU A 188 5.55 -16.97 -1.81
CA GLU A 188 5.78 -18.20 -1.06
C GLU A 188 7.00 -18.97 -1.58
N MET A 189 7.15 -19.09 -2.91
CA MET A 189 8.33 -19.67 -3.53
C MET A 189 9.60 -18.90 -3.18
N LEU A 190 9.59 -17.56 -3.28
CA LEU A 190 10.75 -16.74 -2.90
C LEU A 190 11.14 -16.96 -1.43
N ARG A 191 10.17 -17.00 -0.52
CA ARG A 191 10.43 -17.32 0.90
C ARG A 191 11.04 -18.71 1.07
N ALA A 192 10.52 -19.72 0.37
CA ALA A 192 11.08 -21.08 0.39
C ALA A 192 12.53 -21.11 -0.10
N LEU A 193 12.88 -20.28 -1.07
CA LEU A 193 14.25 -20.07 -1.56
C LEU A 193 15.09 -19.13 -0.67
N LYS A 194 14.56 -18.65 0.46
CA LYS A 194 15.19 -17.68 1.36
C LYS A 194 15.54 -16.35 0.69
N ILE A 195 14.73 -15.94 -0.25
CA ILE A 195 14.79 -14.63 -0.89
C ILE A 195 13.67 -13.77 -0.31
N SER A 196 13.99 -12.53 0.06
CA SER A 196 12.98 -11.57 0.50
C SER A 196 12.03 -11.24 -0.67
N PRO A 197 10.71 -11.42 -0.51
CA PRO A 197 9.76 -10.96 -1.53
C PRO A 197 9.85 -9.45 -1.80
N PHE A 198 10.27 -8.66 -0.80
CA PHE A 198 10.50 -7.24 -0.99
C PHE A 198 11.64 -6.96 -1.97
N ASP A 199 12.68 -7.80 -2.04
CA ASP A 199 13.76 -7.66 -3.02
C ASP A 199 13.23 -7.76 -4.45
N CYS A 200 12.25 -8.64 -4.70
CA CYS A 200 11.60 -8.75 -6.00
C CYS A 200 10.77 -7.49 -6.33
N LEU A 201 9.99 -6.98 -5.37
CA LEU A 201 9.21 -5.75 -5.54
C LEU A 201 10.10 -4.53 -5.79
N LEU A 202 11.22 -4.43 -5.07
CA LEU A 202 12.20 -3.37 -5.27
C LEU A 202 12.88 -3.47 -6.63
N PHE A 203 13.32 -4.67 -7.01
CA PHE A 203 13.91 -4.94 -8.33
C PHE A 203 12.94 -4.52 -9.44
N MET A 204 11.68 -4.92 -9.35
CA MET A 204 10.62 -4.57 -10.29
C MET A 204 10.47 -3.06 -10.45
N LYS A 205 10.44 -2.32 -9.32
CA LYS A 205 10.31 -0.86 -9.32
C LYS A 205 11.53 -0.15 -9.91
N GLU A 206 12.73 -0.69 -9.71
CA GLU A 206 13.98 -0.06 -10.13
C GLU A 206 14.34 -0.33 -11.59
N ASN A 207 13.87 -1.44 -12.16
CA ASN A 207 14.19 -1.85 -13.54
C ASN A 207 13.05 -1.50 -14.50
N LYS A 208 12.92 -0.20 -14.80
CA LYS A 208 11.84 0.35 -15.64
C LYS A 208 11.86 -0.17 -17.08
N GLU A 209 12.99 -0.68 -17.54
CA GLU A 209 13.13 -1.32 -18.86
C GLU A 209 12.29 -2.59 -19.02
N LEU A 210 11.85 -3.19 -17.90
CA LEU A 210 10.93 -4.33 -17.90
C LEU A 210 9.45 -3.91 -18.08
N TYR A 211 9.16 -2.61 -17.99
CA TYR A 211 7.79 -2.14 -18.11
C TYR A 211 7.31 -2.20 -19.57
N SER A 212 6.12 -2.74 -19.77
CA SER A 212 5.43 -2.49 -21.03
C SER A 212 5.15 -0.99 -21.18
N LYS A 213 4.97 -0.53 -22.41
CA LYS A 213 4.60 0.87 -22.68
C LYS A 213 3.40 1.31 -21.83
N LYS A 214 2.38 0.45 -21.72
CA LYS A 214 1.15 0.74 -20.99
C LYS A 214 1.38 0.84 -19.48
N ILE A 215 2.18 -0.05 -18.90
CA ILE A 215 2.56 0.01 -17.48
C ILE A 215 3.31 1.31 -17.19
N ASN A 216 4.24 1.70 -18.06
CA ASN A 216 4.97 2.95 -17.89
C ASN A 216 4.03 4.16 -17.93
N GLU A 217 3.11 4.23 -18.90
CA GLU A 217 2.08 5.27 -18.98
C GLU A 217 1.24 5.36 -17.70
N ILE A 218 0.83 4.22 -17.13
CA ILE A 218 0.04 4.19 -15.88
C ILE A 218 0.86 4.73 -14.70
N ILE A 219 2.14 4.35 -14.58
CA ILE A 219 3.01 4.81 -13.48
C ILE A 219 3.30 6.31 -13.61
N GLU A 220 3.53 6.81 -14.83
CA GLU A 220 3.70 8.25 -15.09
C GLU A 220 2.43 9.03 -14.74
N ASN A 221 1.26 8.53 -15.15
CA ASN A 221 -0.02 9.11 -14.80
C ASN A 221 -0.27 9.12 -13.30
N PHE A 222 0.03 8.04 -12.59
CA PHE A 222 -0.05 7.99 -11.13
C PHE A 222 0.84 9.04 -10.48
N THR A 223 2.07 9.18 -10.98
CA THR A 223 3.03 10.19 -10.47
C THR A 223 2.50 11.61 -10.69
N PHE A 224 1.93 11.86 -11.87
CA PHE A 224 1.30 13.14 -12.19
C PHE A 224 0.10 13.40 -11.26
N GLN A 225 -0.86 12.49 -11.16
CA GLN A 225 -2.03 12.62 -10.29
C GLN A 225 -1.68 12.80 -8.82
N THR A 226 -0.60 12.17 -8.34
CA THR A 226 -0.12 12.35 -6.95
C THR A 226 0.30 13.79 -6.65
N THR A 227 0.59 14.61 -7.65
CA THR A 227 1.07 15.98 -7.51
C THR A 227 0.14 17.05 -8.06
N GLU A 228 -0.76 16.72 -8.97
CA GLU A 228 -1.64 17.67 -9.64
C GLU A 228 -2.69 18.25 -8.69
N ASP A 229 -3.22 17.43 -7.80
CA ASP A 229 -4.26 17.82 -6.84
C ASP A 229 -3.69 18.38 -5.52
N LEU A 230 -2.43 18.88 -5.55
CA LEU A 230 -1.77 19.46 -4.39
C LEU A 230 -1.71 20.98 -4.50
N TYR A 231 -2.22 21.67 -3.50
CA TYR A 231 -2.31 23.12 -3.39
C TYR A 231 -1.42 23.62 -2.28
N GLU A 232 -0.89 24.86 -2.43
CA GLU A 232 -0.03 25.45 -1.42
C GLU A 232 -0.82 25.91 -0.18
N THR A 233 -2.08 26.29 -0.35
CA THR A 233 -2.94 26.76 0.73
C THR A 233 -4.28 26.03 0.78
N PHE A 234 -4.88 26.02 1.97
CA PHE A 234 -6.24 25.52 2.17
C PHE A 234 -7.24 26.30 1.32
N GLU A 235 -7.08 27.61 1.24
CA GLU A 235 -7.96 28.52 0.50
C GLU A 235 -7.97 28.23 -1.00
N GLU A 236 -6.80 27.93 -1.58
CA GLU A 236 -6.68 27.53 -2.99
C GLU A 236 -7.39 26.21 -3.25
N ALA A 237 -7.11 25.18 -2.45
CA ALA A 237 -7.76 23.89 -2.55
C ALA A 237 -9.27 24.00 -2.44
N ASN A 238 -9.75 24.76 -1.45
CA ASN A 238 -11.17 24.97 -1.19
C ASN A 238 -11.86 25.76 -2.30
N ALA A 239 -11.23 26.82 -2.80
CA ALA A 239 -11.78 27.63 -3.91
C ALA A 239 -11.88 26.82 -5.20
N TYR A 240 -10.88 25.98 -5.49
CA TYR A 240 -10.89 25.11 -6.65
C TYR A 240 -12.03 24.09 -6.57
N VAL A 241 -12.05 23.30 -5.51
CA VAL A 241 -12.99 22.17 -5.39
C VAL A 241 -14.44 22.59 -5.27
N LEU A 242 -14.71 23.74 -4.64
CA LEU A 242 -16.07 24.30 -4.50
C LEU A 242 -16.52 25.12 -5.72
N SER A 243 -15.69 25.28 -6.75
CA SER A 243 -16.15 25.89 -7.99
C SER A 243 -17.29 25.08 -8.62
N PRO A 244 -18.33 25.72 -9.21
CA PRO A 244 -19.53 25.02 -9.70
C PRO A 244 -19.25 23.90 -10.71
N GLU A 245 -18.22 24.07 -11.54
CA GLU A 245 -17.82 23.06 -12.51
C GLU A 245 -17.19 21.85 -11.82
N ILE A 246 -16.25 22.08 -10.91
CA ILE A 246 -15.47 21.03 -10.26
C ILE A 246 -16.32 20.24 -9.28
N ILE A 247 -17.12 20.91 -8.43
CA ILE A 247 -17.98 20.19 -7.47
C ILE A 247 -18.97 19.27 -8.18
N ASN A 248 -19.49 19.66 -9.34
CA ASN A 248 -20.40 18.81 -10.12
C ASN A 248 -19.69 17.58 -10.69
N LYS A 249 -18.42 17.70 -11.12
CA LYS A 249 -17.60 16.56 -11.54
C LYS A 249 -17.35 15.58 -10.38
N TYR A 250 -17.06 16.09 -9.18
CA TYR A 250 -16.91 15.26 -7.99
C TYR A 250 -18.22 14.56 -7.61
N VAL A 251 -19.34 15.27 -7.55
CA VAL A 251 -20.65 14.70 -7.22
C VAL A 251 -21.10 13.69 -8.27
N GLY A 252 -20.78 13.96 -9.55
CA GLY A 252 -21.03 13.06 -10.68
C GLY A 252 -20.13 11.83 -10.73
N GLY A 253 -19.07 11.76 -9.90
CA GLY A 253 -18.12 10.64 -9.88
C GLY A 253 -17.05 10.69 -10.97
N GLU A 254 -16.93 11.83 -11.66
CA GLU A 254 -15.90 12.04 -12.69
C GLU A 254 -14.53 12.40 -12.08
N MET A 255 -14.55 12.90 -10.84
CA MET A 255 -13.36 13.29 -10.06
C MET A 255 -13.43 12.74 -8.63
N GLY A 256 -12.34 12.83 -7.88
CA GLY A 256 -12.30 12.46 -6.47
C GLY A 256 -12.14 10.96 -6.22
N VAL A 257 -11.73 10.19 -7.22
CA VAL A 257 -11.31 8.81 -7.04
C VAL A 257 -9.91 8.78 -6.42
N ASN A 258 -9.70 7.88 -5.44
CA ASN A 258 -8.38 7.71 -4.88
C ASN A 258 -7.38 7.25 -5.96
N GLU A 259 -6.34 8.05 -6.20
CA GLU A 259 -5.37 7.86 -7.29
C GLU A 259 -4.64 6.50 -7.20
N LEU A 260 -4.35 6.04 -5.98
CA LEU A 260 -3.71 4.74 -5.76
C LEU A 260 -4.62 3.59 -6.24
N LEU A 261 -5.90 3.63 -5.83
CA LEU A 261 -6.86 2.59 -6.19
C LEU A 261 -7.22 2.61 -7.67
N LEU A 262 -7.30 3.79 -8.27
CA LEU A 262 -7.55 3.96 -9.70
C LEU A 262 -6.42 3.34 -10.53
N ASN A 263 -5.17 3.74 -10.26
CA ASN A 263 -4.04 3.25 -11.03
C ASN A 263 -3.76 1.76 -10.79
N ARG A 264 -4.05 1.25 -9.57
CA ARG A 264 -4.08 -0.19 -9.32
C ARG A 264 -5.10 -0.90 -10.23
N ALA A 265 -6.31 -0.37 -10.37
CA ALA A 265 -7.32 -0.96 -11.24
C ALA A 265 -6.86 -0.96 -12.71
N LEU A 266 -6.27 0.14 -13.19
CA LEU A 266 -5.69 0.22 -14.54
C LEU A 266 -4.56 -0.79 -14.75
N LEU A 267 -3.70 -1.02 -13.74
CA LEU A 267 -2.68 -2.07 -13.81
C LEU A 267 -3.30 -3.47 -13.89
N PHE A 268 -4.42 -3.73 -13.23
CA PHE A 268 -5.13 -5.00 -13.36
C PHE A 268 -5.83 -5.19 -14.71
N GLU A 269 -6.19 -4.13 -15.43
CA GLU A 269 -6.63 -4.22 -16.81
C GLU A 269 -5.50 -4.71 -17.73
N GLU A 270 -4.24 -4.40 -17.38
CA GLU A 270 -3.02 -4.88 -18.06
C GLU A 270 -2.48 -6.18 -17.44
N PHE A 271 -3.37 -7.13 -17.11
CA PHE A 271 -3.04 -8.32 -16.32
C PHE A 271 -1.87 -9.13 -16.90
N ASP A 272 -1.80 -9.30 -18.21
CA ASP A 272 -0.71 -10.05 -18.86
C ASP A 272 0.63 -9.29 -18.67
N GLY A 273 0.62 -7.97 -18.84
CA GLY A 273 1.81 -7.14 -18.63
C GLY A 273 2.32 -7.16 -17.20
N ILE A 274 1.44 -7.08 -16.20
CA ILE A 274 1.85 -7.20 -14.80
C ILE A 274 2.31 -8.62 -14.43
N CYS A 275 1.76 -9.67 -15.06
CA CYS A 275 2.26 -11.02 -14.93
C CYS A 275 3.68 -11.13 -15.51
N ASP A 276 3.91 -10.63 -16.73
CA ASP A 276 5.22 -10.63 -17.34
C ASP A 276 6.25 -9.93 -16.45
N LEU A 277 5.93 -8.73 -15.97
CA LEU A 277 6.79 -7.93 -15.13
C LEU A 277 7.22 -8.64 -13.84
N ILE A 278 6.28 -9.25 -13.11
CA ILE A 278 6.62 -9.91 -11.84
C ILE A 278 7.40 -11.21 -12.07
N PHE A 279 7.10 -11.98 -13.14
CA PHE A 279 7.82 -13.21 -13.44
C PHE A 279 9.24 -12.95 -13.95
N GLU A 280 9.45 -11.97 -14.82
CA GLU A 280 10.79 -11.56 -15.27
C GLU A 280 11.63 -11.02 -14.11
N SER A 281 11.02 -10.23 -13.23
CA SER A 281 11.69 -9.74 -12.02
C SER A 281 12.04 -10.88 -11.07
N THR A 282 11.15 -11.84 -10.88
CA THR A 282 11.39 -13.02 -10.04
C THR A 282 12.52 -13.86 -10.61
N TYR A 283 12.51 -14.11 -11.94
CA TYR A 283 13.57 -14.81 -12.63
C TYR A 283 14.92 -14.14 -12.41
N SER A 284 14.99 -12.83 -12.66
CA SER A 284 16.22 -12.04 -12.51
C SER A 284 16.75 -12.05 -11.08
N VAL A 285 15.89 -11.92 -10.08
CA VAL A 285 16.29 -11.94 -8.66
C VAL A 285 16.85 -13.31 -8.26
N ILE A 286 16.24 -14.41 -8.70
CA ILE A 286 16.73 -15.77 -8.42
C ILE A 286 18.06 -16.03 -9.14
N GLU A 287 18.19 -15.57 -10.40
CA GLU A 287 19.42 -15.69 -11.18
C GLU A 287 20.58 -14.90 -10.56
N ASN A 288 20.34 -13.66 -10.15
CA ASN A 288 21.30 -12.81 -9.46
C ASN A 288 21.80 -13.41 -8.13
N LYS A 289 21.01 -14.27 -7.49
CA LYS A 289 21.42 -15.03 -6.29
C LYS A 289 22.21 -16.30 -6.65
N GLY A 290 22.34 -16.64 -7.91
CA GLY A 290 23.11 -17.81 -8.39
C GLY A 290 22.47 -19.15 -8.04
N ILE A 291 21.15 -19.19 -7.76
CA ILE A 291 20.43 -20.40 -7.36
C ILE A 291 19.42 -20.88 -8.40
N MET A 292 19.41 -20.26 -9.59
CA MET A 292 18.55 -20.69 -10.69
C MET A 292 18.92 -22.09 -11.17
N THR A 293 17.93 -22.96 -11.28
CA THR A 293 18.04 -24.33 -11.82
C THR A 293 16.98 -24.56 -12.87
N GLU A 294 17.14 -25.60 -13.70
CA GLU A 294 16.12 -25.97 -14.70
C GLU A 294 14.78 -26.28 -14.04
N ASN A 295 14.75 -26.97 -12.91
CA ASN A 295 13.51 -27.25 -12.17
C ASN A 295 12.82 -25.96 -11.70
N ILE A 296 13.55 -24.92 -11.31
CA ILE A 296 12.98 -23.62 -10.92
C ILE A 296 12.42 -22.90 -12.16
N LYS A 297 13.10 -22.97 -13.30
CA LYS A 297 12.59 -22.40 -14.56
C LYS A 297 11.29 -23.06 -15.00
N ASP A 298 11.24 -24.39 -14.99
CA ASP A 298 10.05 -25.14 -15.33
C ASP A 298 8.89 -24.80 -14.37
N TYR A 299 9.16 -24.76 -13.07
CA TYR A 299 8.18 -24.36 -12.07
C TYR A 299 7.64 -22.95 -12.30
N LEU A 300 8.51 -21.98 -12.57
CA LEU A 300 8.10 -20.59 -12.86
C LEU A 300 7.24 -20.51 -14.13
N SER A 301 7.58 -21.30 -15.16
CA SER A 301 6.81 -21.37 -16.39
C SER A 301 5.38 -21.90 -16.14
N ASP A 302 5.28 -23.01 -15.41
CA ASP A 302 4.00 -23.61 -15.04
C ASP A 302 3.17 -22.71 -14.12
N LEU A 303 3.84 -22.08 -13.16
CA LEU A 303 3.21 -21.13 -12.23
C LEU A 303 2.67 -19.91 -12.97
N LYS A 304 3.41 -19.35 -13.92
CA LYS A 304 2.95 -18.25 -14.77
C LYS A 304 1.70 -18.64 -15.53
N ARG A 305 1.71 -19.81 -16.14
CA ARG A 305 0.55 -20.35 -16.86
C ARG A 305 -0.65 -20.54 -15.93
N PHE A 306 -0.42 -21.10 -14.73
CA PHE A 306 -1.47 -21.29 -13.72
C PHE A 306 -2.09 -19.94 -13.29
N ILE A 307 -1.27 -18.97 -12.91
CA ILE A 307 -1.75 -17.64 -12.46
C ILE A 307 -2.53 -16.95 -13.58
N THR A 308 -2.01 -16.95 -14.80
CA THR A 308 -2.69 -16.33 -15.95
C THR A 308 -4.07 -16.98 -16.20
N LEU A 309 -4.14 -18.30 -16.20
CA LEU A 309 -5.40 -19.00 -16.43
C LEU A 309 -6.40 -18.87 -15.28
N ARG A 310 -5.91 -18.89 -14.04
CA ARG A 310 -6.76 -18.93 -12.84
C ARG A 310 -7.20 -17.57 -12.37
N LYS A 311 -6.30 -16.57 -12.39
CA LYS A 311 -6.55 -15.27 -11.76
C LYS A 311 -7.00 -14.20 -12.74
N LYS A 312 -6.66 -14.33 -14.02
CA LYS A 312 -7.22 -13.46 -15.06
C LYS A 312 -8.72 -13.71 -15.27
N ASN A 313 -9.15 -14.97 -15.13
CA ASN A 313 -10.56 -15.33 -15.19
C ASN A 313 -10.97 -16.20 -13.99
N PRO A 314 -11.41 -15.57 -12.87
CA PRO A 314 -11.75 -16.30 -11.65
C PRO A 314 -12.95 -17.26 -11.78
N LEU A 315 -13.70 -17.19 -12.89
CA LEU A 315 -14.81 -18.11 -13.16
C LEU A 315 -14.33 -19.44 -13.76
N ASN A 316 -13.09 -19.55 -14.20
CA ASN A 316 -12.51 -20.79 -14.68
C ASN A 316 -12.44 -21.83 -13.54
N LYS A 317 -12.89 -23.04 -13.80
CA LYS A 317 -12.81 -24.14 -12.83
C LYS A 317 -11.37 -24.62 -12.68
N THR A 318 -10.91 -24.80 -11.46
CA THR A 318 -9.55 -25.23 -11.13
C THR A 318 -9.16 -26.53 -11.83
N ASP A 319 -10.07 -27.53 -11.88
CA ASP A 319 -9.81 -28.80 -12.53
C ASP A 319 -9.57 -28.68 -14.05
N GLU A 320 -10.24 -27.74 -14.72
CA GLU A 320 -10.02 -27.48 -16.15
C GLU A 320 -8.66 -26.81 -16.37
N ILE A 321 -8.24 -25.97 -15.47
CA ILE A 321 -6.93 -25.30 -15.51
C ILE A 321 -5.81 -26.32 -15.34
N ILE A 322 -5.89 -27.19 -14.32
CA ILE A 322 -4.89 -28.25 -14.06
C ILE A 322 -4.76 -29.17 -15.26
N ARG A 323 -5.87 -29.61 -15.90
CA ARG A 323 -5.83 -30.41 -17.10
C ARG A 323 -5.14 -29.72 -18.27
N ASN A 324 -5.27 -28.38 -18.38
CA ASN A 324 -4.65 -27.61 -19.46
C ASN A 324 -3.15 -27.38 -19.23
N ILE A 325 -2.67 -27.38 -17.98
CA ILE A 325 -1.25 -27.27 -17.65
C ILE A 325 -0.52 -28.57 -17.92
N ASN A 326 -1.17 -29.70 -17.64
CA ASN A 326 -0.61 -31.05 -17.84
C ASN A 326 -0.68 -31.59 -19.30
N ARG A 327 -1.14 -30.79 -20.25
CA ARG A 327 -1.13 -31.06 -21.70
C ARG A 327 -0.02 -30.25 -22.39
#